data_78e1827166e5337bb085a2a0f6f98d99
#
_entry.id   78e1827166e5337bb085a2a0f6f98d99
#
_cell.length_a   1.000
_cell.length_b   1.000
_cell.length_c   1.000
_cell.angle_alpha   90.00
_cell.angle_beta   90.00
_cell.angle_gamma   90.00
#
_symmetry.space_group_name_H-M   'P 1'
#
loop_
_entity.id
_entity.type
_entity.pdbx_description
1 polymer ?
#
loop_
_entity_poly.entity_id
_entity_poly.type
_entity_poly.pdbx_seq_one_letter_code
_entity_poly.pdbx_strand_id
1 'polypeptide(L)'
;MPRSPQDVTEAELAILEVLWDRGSATVRELTEQLYAGCSASQHATVQKLLERLEGKGCTFRDRSVWPHVFKAAVDRASLIGRKLQQTADRLCEGSIQPLLMHLVKAGKLSTADRRSLREMLDQLEKDGRKQGKK
;
A
#
# COMPACT_ATOMS: atom_id res chain seq x y z
N MET A 1 19.28 10.91 -5.04
CA MET A 1 18.99 9.50 -4.76
C MET A 1 17.87 9.02 -5.65
N PRO A 2 18.09 7.97 -6.39
CA PRO A 2 16.97 7.39 -7.14
C PRO A 2 15.93 6.87 -6.17
N ARG A 3 14.68 7.05 -6.52
CA ARG A 3 13.58 6.53 -5.71
C ARG A 3 13.63 5.02 -5.72
N SER A 4 13.32 4.42 -4.57
CA SER A 4 13.11 2.99 -4.52
C SER A 4 12.00 2.62 -5.53
N PRO A 5 12.16 1.55 -6.32
CA PRO A 5 11.07 1.11 -7.21
C PRO A 5 9.76 0.83 -6.49
N GLN A 6 9.81 0.66 -5.18
CA GLN A 6 8.64 0.34 -4.36
C GLN A 6 7.98 1.57 -3.73
N ASP A 7 8.57 2.76 -3.92
CA ASP A 7 7.96 4.00 -3.40
C ASP A 7 6.68 4.30 -4.19
N VAL A 8 5.55 4.22 -3.50
CA VAL A 8 4.24 4.51 -4.08
C VAL A 8 3.85 5.92 -3.68
N THR A 9 3.53 6.77 -4.67
CA THR A 9 3.08 8.14 -4.43
C THR A 9 1.61 8.16 -4.04
N GLU A 10 1.13 9.31 -3.55
CA GLU A 10 -0.29 9.46 -3.18
C GLU A 10 -1.21 9.25 -4.38
N ALA A 11 -0.82 9.77 -5.56
CA ALA A 11 -1.61 9.59 -6.78
C ALA A 11 -1.68 8.10 -7.18
N GLU A 12 -0.56 7.40 -7.07
CA GLU A 12 -0.51 5.97 -7.35
C GLU A 12 -1.32 5.18 -6.33
N LEU A 13 -1.28 5.58 -5.07
CA LEU A 13 -2.07 4.94 -4.00
C LEU A 13 -3.57 5.07 -4.28
N ALA A 14 -4.01 6.23 -4.76
CA ALA A 14 -5.42 6.43 -5.11
C ALA A 14 -5.89 5.42 -6.16
N ILE A 15 -5.04 5.10 -7.12
CA ILE A 15 -5.35 4.07 -8.13
C ILE A 15 -5.45 2.69 -7.46
N LEU A 16 -4.49 2.35 -6.62
CA LEU A 16 -4.51 1.06 -5.91
C LEU A 16 -5.76 0.91 -5.05
N GLU A 17 -6.18 1.99 -4.38
CA GLU A 17 -7.40 1.95 -3.56
C GLU A 17 -8.64 1.58 -4.38
N VAL A 18 -8.77 2.14 -5.58
CA VAL A 18 -9.88 1.79 -6.47
C VAL A 18 -9.78 0.32 -6.89
N LEU A 19 -8.58 -0.15 -7.22
CA LEU A 19 -8.37 -1.54 -7.63
C LEU A 19 -8.67 -2.52 -6.49
N TRP A 20 -8.31 -2.18 -5.27
CA TRP A 20 -8.63 -3.02 -4.11
C TRP A 20 -10.14 -3.11 -3.88
N ASP A 21 -10.85 -2.00 -4.07
CA ASP A 21 -12.31 -1.97 -3.87
C ASP A 21 -13.06 -2.69 -4.99
N ARG A 22 -12.64 -2.50 -6.24
CA ARG A 22 -13.35 -3.04 -7.41
C ARG A 22 -12.84 -4.40 -7.87
N GLY A 23 -11.62 -4.75 -7.51
CA GLY A 23 -10.95 -5.96 -7.98
C GLY A 23 -10.23 -5.77 -9.30
N SER A 24 -10.80 -5.04 -10.25
CA SER A 24 -10.16 -4.70 -11.53
C SER A 24 -10.81 -3.45 -12.10
N ALA A 25 -10.09 -2.76 -12.97
CA ALA A 25 -10.62 -1.57 -13.65
C ALA A 25 -9.84 -1.30 -14.93
N THR A 26 -10.52 -0.69 -15.91
CA THR A 26 -9.88 -0.16 -17.11
C THR A 26 -9.33 1.24 -16.81
N VAL A 27 -8.48 1.76 -17.69
CA VAL A 27 -7.97 3.14 -17.57
C VAL A 27 -9.13 4.14 -17.50
N ARG A 28 -10.14 3.94 -18.32
CA ARG A 28 -11.31 4.84 -18.35
C ARG A 28 -12.08 4.79 -17.02
N GLU A 29 -12.32 3.61 -16.49
CA GLU A 29 -13.01 3.45 -15.21
C GLU A 29 -12.24 4.12 -14.08
N LEU A 30 -10.92 3.97 -14.05
CA LEU A 30 -10.06 4.63 -13.08
C LEU A 30 -10.13 6.15 -13.21
N THR A 31 -10.10 6.65 -14.44
CA THR A 31 -10.18 8.10 -14.70
C THR A 31 -11.51 8.65 -14.21
N GLU A 32 -12.61 7.95 -14.48
CA GLU A 32 -13.93 8.36 -14.03
C GLU A 32 -14.06 8.38 -12.51
N GLN A 33 -13.42 7.42 -11.83
CA GLN A 33 -13.45 7.33 -10.37
C GLN A 33 -12.60 8.42 -9.71
N LEU A 34 -11.49 8.78 -10.30
CA LEU A 34 -10.53 9.70 -9.69
C LEU A 34 -10.74 11.16 -10.07
N TYR A 35 -11.39 11.41 -11.19
CA TYR A 35 -11.59 12.76 -11.71
C TYR A 35 -13.05 13.01 -12.07
N ALA A 36 -13.51 14.22 -11.86
CA ALA A 36 -14.89 14.59 -12.11
C ALA A 36 -15.25 14.56 -13.60
N GLY A 37 -14.27 14.71 -14.48
CA GLY A 37 -14.47 14.62 -15.92
C GLY A 37 -13.44 13.67 -16.50
N CYS A 38 -13.78 12.98 -17.57
CA CYS A 38 -12.86 12.03 -18.21
C CYS A 38 -12.20 12.72 -19.41
N SER A 39 -11.34 13.72 -19.15
CA SER A 39 -10.63 14.44 -20.22
C SER A 39 -9.46 13.59 -20.74
N ALA A 40 -8.99 13.90 -21.95
CA ALA A 40 -7.85 13.23 -22.54
C ALA A 40 -6.59 13.40 -21.67
N SER A 41 -6.43 14.58 -21.06
CA SER A 41 -5.30 14.87 -20.18
C SER A 41 -5.33 13.98 -18.92
N GLN A 42 -6.50 13.84 -18.31
CA GLN A 42 -6.68 13.02 -17.13
C GLN A 42 -6.47 11.54 -17.45
N HIS A 43 -6.98 11.10 -18.59
CA HIS A 43 -6.78 9.73 -19.06
C HIS A 43 -5.29 9.40 -19.25
N ALA A 44 -4.55 10.33 -19.86
CA ALA A 44 -3.11 10.17 -20.06
C ALA A 44 -2.35 10.12 -18.73
N THR A 45 -2.78 10.94 -17.76
CA THR A 45 -2.20 10.94 -16.41
C THR A 45 -2.37 9.56 -15.75
N VAL A 46 -3.58 9.02 -15.81
CA VAL A 46 -3.87 7.70 -15.23
C VAL A 46 -3.04 6.61 -15.91
N GLN A 47 -2.91 6.66 -17.25
CA GLN A 47 -2.08 5.71 -17.97
C GLN A 47 -0.64 5.74 -17.48
N LYS A 48 -0.06 6.92 -17.29
CA LYS A 48 1.31 7.05 -16.80
C LYS A 48 1.47 6.51 -15.38
N LEU A 49 0.49 6.80 -14.53
CA LEU A 49 0.52 6.28 -13.16
C LEU A 49 0.46 4.75 -13.14
N LEU A 50 -0.37 4.16 -14.00
CA LEU A 50 -0.45 2.70 -14.12
C LEU A 50 0.85 2.10 -14.64
N GLU A 51 1.49 2.74 -15.62
CA GLU A 51 2.78 2.29 -16.13
C GLU A 51 3.84 2.28 -15.02
N ARG A 52 3.85 3.32 -14.19
CA ARG A 52 4.76 3.38 -13.06
C ARG A 52 4.48 2.29 -12.04
N LEU A 53 3.21 2.04 -11.75
CA LEU A 53 2.81 0.99 -10.81
C LEU A 53 3.18 -0.40 -11.34
N GLU A 54 3.00 -0.64 -12.65
CA GLU A 54 3.44 -1.87 -13.28
C GLU A 54 4.95 -2.06 -13.13
N GLY A 55 5.72 -0.99 -13.38
CA GLY A 55 7.16 -1.01 -13.23
C GLY A 55 7.63 -1.28 -11.80
N LYS A 56 6.81 -0.89 -10.82
CA LYS A 56 7.09 -1.13 -9.40
C LYS A 56 6.59 -2.49 -8.91
N GLY A 57 5.94 -3.25 -9.77
CA GLY A 57 5.37 -4.55 -9.41
C GLY A 57 4.11 -4.45 -8.55
N CYS A 58 3.44 -3.29 -8.56
CA CYS A 58 2.25 -3.05 -7.74
C CYS A 58 0.95 -3.33 -8.46
N THR A 59 0.95 -3.31 -9.79
CA THR A 59 -0.21 -3.66 -10.61
C THR A 59 0.23 -4.55 -11.76
N PHE A 60 -0.74 -5.25 -12.35
CA PHE A 60 -0.51 -5.98 -13.58
C PHE A 60 -1.69 -5.78 -14.51
N ARG A 61 -1.42 -5.92 -15.80
CA ARG A 61 -2.40 -5.73 -16.85
C ARG A 61 -2.91 -7.08 -17.33
N ASP A 62 -4.22 -7.25 -17.32
CA ASP A 62 -4.86 -8.43 -17.89
C ASP A 62 -5.16 -8.12 -19.36
N ARG A 63 -4.42 -8.75 -20.26
CA ARG A 63 -4.54 -8.54 -21.70
C ARG A 63 -5.49 -9.50 -22.37
N SER A 64 -6.10 -10.41 -21.60
CA SER A 64 -7.03 -11.39 -22.13
C SER A 64 -8.37 -10.79 -22.54
N VAL A 65 -8.67 -9.58 -22.05
CA VAL A 65 -9.89 -8.84 -22.37
C VAL A 65 -9.54 -7.48 -22.98
N TRP A 66 -10.47 -6.93 -23.75
CA TRP A 66 -10.28 -5.61 -24.34
C TRP A 66 -11.49 -4.75 -24.03
N PRO A 67 -11.33 -3.50 -23.57
CA PRO A 67 -10.03 -2.89 -23.22
C PRO A 67 -9.36 -3.61 -22.04
N HIS A 68 -8.02 -3.50 -21.97
CA HIS A 68 -7.26 -4.15 -20.91
C HIS A 68 -7.72 -3.68 -19.54
N VAL A 69 -7.80 -4.60 -18.58
CA VAL A 69 -8.10 -4.28 -17.19
C VAL A 69 -6.83 -4.39 -16.36
N PHE A 70 -6.76 -3.59 -15.32
CA PHE A 70 -5.65 -3.58 -14.40
C PHE A 70 -6.11 -4.13 -13.06
N LYS A 71 -5.22 -4.84 -12.40
CA LYS A 71 -5.46 -5.44 -11.08
C LYS A 71 -4.29 -5.12 -10.16
N ALA A 72 -4.56 -5.01 -8.87
CA ALA A 72 -3.50 -4.80 -7.89
C ALA A 72 -2.69 -6.10 -7.74
N ALA A 73 -1.36 -5.97 -7.78
CA ALA A 73 -0.44 -7.09 -7.56
C ALA A 73 0.05 -7.14 -6.12
N VAL A 74 -0.26 -6.12 -5.32
CA VAL A 74 0.07 -6.03 -3.90
C VAL A 74 -1.21 -5.80 -3.12
N ASP A 75 -1.28 -6.31 -1.90
CA ASP A 75 -2.41 -6.01 -1.03
C ASP A 75 -2.12 -4.78 -0.16
N ARG A 76 -3.16 -4.28 0.50
CA ARG A 76 -3.04 -3.10 1.35
C ARG A 76 -2.06 -3.32 2.50
N ALA A 77 -2.11 -4.50 3.12
CA ALA A 77 -1.25 -4.81 4.27
C ALA A 77 0.23 -4.79 3.88
N SER A 78 0.58 -5.38 2.73
CA SER A 78 1.95 -5.36 2.23
C SER A 78 2.43 -3.94 1.97
N LEU A 79 1.58 -3.10 1.39
CA LEU A 79 1.95 -1.72 1.11
C LEU A 79 2.13 -0.92 2.39
N ILE A 80 1.28 -1.12 3.39
CA ILE A 80 1.41 -0.48 4.70
C ILE A 80 2.78 -0.83 5.29
N GLY A 81 3.16 -2.10 5.25
CA GLY A 81 4.46 -2.55 5.77
C GLY A 81 5.62 -1.88 5.06
N ARG A 82 5.56 -1.77 3.74
CA ARG A 82 6.60 -1.09 2.96
C ARG A 82 6.71 0.39 3.35
N LYS A 83 5.58 1.08 3.47
CA LYS A 83 5.56 2.50 3.83
C LYS A 83 6.09 2.74 5.23
N LEU A 84 5.71 1.90 6.18
CA LEU A 84 6.20 2.00 7.56
C LEU A 84 7.71 1.77 7.61
N GLN A 85 8.21 0.76 6.91
CA GLN A 85 9.64 0.48 6.91
C GLN A 85 10.43 1.60 6.25
N GLN A 86 9.93 2.18 5.16
CA GLN A 86 10.57 3.31 4.51
C GLN A 86 10.66 4.51 5.46
N THR A 87 9.57 4.79 6.18
CA THR A 87 9.54 5.88 7.14
C THR A 87 10.53 5.63 8.28
N ALA A 88 10.56 4.41 8.80
CA ALA A 88 11.49 4.03 9.85
C ALA A 88 12.94 4.18 9.39
N ASP A 89 13.23 3.74 8.16
CA ASP A 89 14.58 3.83 7.61
C ASP A 89 15.04 5.28 7.45
N ARG A 90 14.14 6.16 7.04
CA ARG A 90 14.46 7.57 6.81
C ARG A 90 14.54 8.40 8.08
N LEU A 91 13.64 8.14 9.05
CA LEU A 91 13.48 9.01 10.22
C LEU A 91 13.91 8.37 11.53
N CYS A 92 13.99 7.05 11.59
CA CYS A 92 14.18 6.32 12.86
C CYS A 92 15.30 5.29 12.77
N GLU A 93 16.23 5.47 11.84
CA GLU A 93 17.39 4.58 11.67
C GLU A 93 17.01 3.10 11.56
N GLY A 94 15.89 2.83 10.91
CA GLY A 94 15.39 1.48 10.69
C GLY A 94 14.54 0.90 11.80
N SER A 95 14.45 1.58 12.95
CA SER A 95 13.62 1.11 14.06
C SER A 95 12.18 1.58 13.91
N ILE A 96 11.24 0.67 14.07
CA ILE A 96 9.82 1.00 14.01
C ILE A 96 9.27 1.50 15.35
N GLN A 97 10.02 1.31 16.43
CA GLN A 97 9.57 1.66 17.77
C GLN A 97 9.15 3.13 17.92
N PRO A 98 9.91 4.12 17.43
CA PRO A 98 9.47 5.52 17.56
C PRO A 98 8.15 5.80 16.89
N LEU A 99 7.85 5.12 15.76
CA LEU A 99 6.58 5.28 15.07
C LEU A 99 5.43 4.77 15.94
N LEU A 100 5.59 3.59 16.53
CA LEU A 100 4.59 3.00 17.41
C LEU A 100 4.38 3.85 18.66
N MET A 101 5.47 4.34 19.26
CA MET A 101 5.39 5.19 20.44
C MET A 101 4.63 6.48 20.16
N HIS A 102 4.84 7.06 18.98
CA HIS A 102 4.13 8.27 18.59
C HIS A 102 2.62 8.01 18.50
N LEU A 103 2.23 6.93 17.89
CA LEU A 103 0.81 6.57 17.74
C LEU A 103 0.14 6.33 19.10
N VAL A 104 0.85 5.67 20.02
CA VAL A 104 0.35 5.41 21.37
C VAL A 104 0.17 6.73 22.12
N LYS A 105 1.18 7.61 22.11
CA LYS A 105 1.14 8.90 22.81
C LYS A 105 0.11 9.85 22.22
N ALA A 106 -0.15 9.76 20.93
CA ALA A 106 -1.14 10.61 20.27
C ALA A 106 -2.58 10.20 20.57
N GLY A 107 -2.77 9.10 21.29
CA GLY A 107 -4.11 8.62 21.64
C GLY A 107 -4.89 8.08 20.45
N LYS A 108 -4.21 7.65 19.42
CA LYS A 108 -4.86 7.13 18.20
C LYS A 108 -5.32 5.67 18.33
N LEU A 109 -4.96 5.00 19.41
CA LEU A 109 -5.33 3.62 19.63
C LEU A 109 -6.54 3.54 20.57
N SER A 110 -7.61 2.90 20.10
CA SER A 110 -8.78 2.60 20.91
C SER A 110 -8.46 1.44 21.87
N THR A 111 -9.37 1.19 22.82
CA THR A 111 -9.23 0.05 23.73
C THR A 111 -9.17 -1.27 22.94
N ALA A 112 -10.02 -1.39 21.89
CA ALA A 112 -10.03 -2.57 21.03
C ALA A 112 -8.72 -2.73 20.29
N ASP A 113 -8.17 -1.62 19.75
CA ASP A 113 -6.87 -1.64 19.07
C ASP A 113 -5.75 -2.12 19.99
N ARG A 114 -5.74 -1.61 21.23
CA ARG A 114 -4.72 -2.00 22.21
C ARG A 114 -4.80 -3.47 22.55
N ARG A 115 -6.03 -3.99 22.69
CA ARG A 115 -6.24 -5.41 22.96
C ARG A 115 -5.74 -6.28 21.81
N SER A 116 -6.11 -5.91 20.59
CA SER A 116 -5.67 -6.64 19.39
C SER A 116 -4.15 -6.64 19.28
N LEU A 117 -3.50 -5.50 19.53
CA LEU A 117 -2.04 -5.40 19.48
C LEU A 117 -1.38 -6.29 20.52
N ARG A 118 -1.92 -6.31 21.75
CA ARG A 118 -1.38 -7.20 22.80
C ARG A 118 -1.46 -8.66 22.38
N GLU A 119 -2.60 -9.06 21.83
CA GLU A 119 -2.78 -10.45 21.36
C GLU A 119 -1.79 -10.81 20.29
N MET A 120 -1.58 -9.89 19.32
CA MET A 120 -0.62 -10.09 18.24
C MET A 120 0.81 -10.19 18.77
N LEU A 121 1.19 -9.32 19.70
CA LEU A 121 2.53 -9.34 20.29
C LEU A 121 2.77 -10.63 21.07
N ASP A 122 1.79 -11.08 21.84
CA ASP A 122 1.86 -12.32 22.58
C ASP A 122 2.04 -13.50 21.64
N GLN A 123 1.29 -13.52 20.53
CA GLN A 123 1.39 -14.58 19.54
C GLN A 123 2.77 -14.60 18.89
N LEU A 124 3.32 -13.45 18.57
CA LEU A 124 4.66 -13.35 17.99
C LEU A 124 5.74 -13.83 18.96
N GLU A 125 5.59 -13.53 20.25
CA GLU A 125 6.51 -14.02 21.26
C GLU A 125 6.50 -15.55 21.36
N LYS A 126 5.29 -16.15 21.31
CA LYS A 126 5.14 -17.60 21.32
C LYS A 126 5.80 -18.22 20.10
N ASP A 127 5.57 -17.65 18.93
CA ASP A 127 6.14 -18.12 17.68
C ASP A 127 7.66 -17.95 17.67
N GLY A 128 8.15 -16.83 18.20
CA GLY A 128 9.57 -16.57 18.32
C GLY A 128 10.27 -17.55 19.25
N ARG A 129 9.63 -17.92 20.37
CA ARG A 129 10.17 -18.91 21.28
C ARG A 129 10.27 -20.28 20.62
N LYS A 130 9.26 -20.67 19.82
CA LYS A 130 9.29 -21.94 19.09
C LYS A 130 10.42 -21.97 18.07
N GLN A 131 10.67 -20.86 17.39
CA GLN A 131 11.75 -20.75 16.41
C GLN A 131 13.12 -20.57 17.07
N GLY A 132 13.16 -19.96 18.23
CA GLY A 132 14.40 -19.69 18.97
C GLY A 132 14.98 -20.90 19.67
N LYS A 133 14.26 -22.00 19.75
CA LYS A 133 14.73 -23.23 20.38
C LYS A 133 15.47 -24.10 19.36
N LYS A 134 16.55 -23.60 18.85
CA LYS A 134 17.42 -24.45 18.02
C LYS A 134 18.56 -24.99 18.81
#